data_35629601bdbdd5271b546409f56aed9c
#
_entry.id   35629601bdbdd5271b546409f56aed9c
#
_cell.length_a   1.000
_cell.length_b   1.000
_cell.length_c   1.000
_cell.angle_alpha   90.00
_cell.angle_beta   90.00
_cell.angle_gamma   90.00
#
_symmetry.space_group_name_H-M   'P 1'
#
loop_
_entity.id
_entity.type
_entity.pdbx_description
1 polymer ?
#
loop_
_entity_poly.entity_id
_entity_poly.type
_entity_poly.pdbx_seq_one_letter_code
_entity_poly.pdbx_strand_id
1 'polypeptide(L)'
;MDFNDTPEEAKFRAEVRAWLEANAKPKDPNKARAGRSNKAEADRLASARVWQAKKAEAGLAAITWPTEFGGLGGTPIQSVIYSQEESNFEVPGGFFDIGLGMCIPTMMAWATKEQNERFVKPALYGEEIWCQLFSEPSAGSDVAGLRTKAERDGDDWVINGQKVWTSGAHYCDYGIIVTRSDPTAPKHKGLTFFFLDMKSPGIEVRPIKQISGESNFNEVFFTDVRVPDSQRLGDVGEGWKVALTTLMNERLAIGQGSGVDCTELLKLARQTELETGPAIKDANVREHLADWYVETQGLKYTKFRTLTALSKGETPGPESSIGKIVSGPKMQDLASFAMDLQGQGGILQGDQDAEMNAAFQNQWMWGAGYRIAGGTDEILRNIVSEQVLGLPQDIRVDKKVPFNELPGSGRK
;
A
#
# COMPACT_ATOMS: atom_id res chain seq x y z
N MET A 1 9.16 -23.99 14.75
CA MET A 1 8.36 -23.45 13.64
C MET A 1 8.14 -24.57 12.65
N ASP A 2 6.90 -24.92 12.33
CA ASP A 2 6.58 -25.80 11.22
C ASP A 2 6.33 -24.91 9.99
N PHE A 3 6.95 -25.22 8.87
CA PHE A 3 6.84 -24.48 7.62
C PHE A 3 5.99 -25.23 6.58
N ASN A 4 5.46 -26.38 6.96
CA ASN A 4 4.59 -27.15 6.10
C ASN A 4 3.15 -26.69 6.25
N ASP A 5 2.40 -26.78 5.18
CA ASP A 5 0.95 -26.59 5.22
C ASP A 5 0.31 -27.72 6.05
N THR A 6 -0.72 -27.41 6.80
CA THR A 6 -1.63 -28.42 7.34
C THR A 6 -2.36 -29.12 6.19
N PRO A 7 -3.00 -30.28 6.40
CA PRO A 7 -3.78 -30.95 5.35
C PRO A 7 -4.84 -30.05 4.72
N GLU A 8 -5.51 -29.22 5.50
CA GLU A 8 -6.51 -28.24 5.05
C GLU A 8 -5.89 -27.12 4.22
N GLU A 9 -4.75 -26.59 4.67
CA GLU A 9 -4.00 -25.56 3.95
C GLU A 9 -3.43 -26.09 2.62
N ALA A 10 -2.90 -27.31 2.62
CA ALA A 10 -2.39 -27.97 1.42
C ALA A 10 -3.52 -28.23 0.39
N LYS A 11 -4.70 -28.60 0.86
CA LYS A 11 -5.90 -28.74 0.01
C LYS A 11 -6.27 -27.38 -0.60
N PHE A 12 -6.38 -26.34 0.21
CA PHE A 12 -6.71 -24.98 -0.27
C PHE A 12 -5.66 -24.48 -1.28
N ARG A 13 -4.37 -24.71 -1.03
CA ARG A 13 -3.29 -24.38 -1.97
C ARG A 13 -3.46 -25.09 -3.31
N ALA A 14 -3.80 -26.38 -3.30
CA ALA A 14 -4.02 -27.14 -4.52
C ALA A 14 -5.22 -26.61 -5.31
N GLU A 15 -6.32 -26.26 -4.64
CA GLU A 15 -7.51 -25.66 -5.25
C GLU A 15 -7.21 -24.30 -5.88
N VAL A 16 -6.50 -23.43 -5.15
CA VAL A 16 -6.07 -22.09 -5.65
C VAL A 16 -5.14 -22.25 -6.85
N ARG A 17 -4.16 -23.15 -6.79
CA ARG A 17 -3.24 -23.39 -7.90
C ARG A 17 -3.96 -23.87 -9.15
N ALA A 18 -4.86 -24.84 -9.04
CA ALA A 18 -5.67 -25.34 -10.15
C ALA A 18 -6.52 -24.22 -10.77
N TRP A 19 -7.11 -23.36 -9.93
CA TRP A 19 -7.88 -22.21 -10.41
C TRP A 19 -6.98 -21.19 -11.16
N LEU A 20 -5.80 -20.90 -10.64
CA LEU A 20 -4.84 -20.00 -11.29
C LEU A 20 -4.33 -20.55 -12.61
N GLU A 21 -3.99 -21.84 -12.68
CA GLU A 21 -3.56 -22.53 -13.92
C GLU A 21 -4.64 -22.48 -15.01
N ALA A 22 -5.91 -22.52 -14.61
CA ALA A 22 -7.04 -22.43 -15.56
C ALA A 22 -7.34 -20.99 -16.03
N ASN A 23 -6.94 -19.96 -15.26
CA ASN A 23 -7.36 -18.57 -15.50
C ASN A 23 -6.23 -17.57 -15.80
N ALA A 24 -4.97 -17.92 -15.53
CA ALA A 24 -3.82 -17.05 -15.70
C ALA A 24 -2.63 -17.79 -16.31
N LYS A 25 -1.71 -17.04 -16.90
CA LYS A 25 -0.50 -17.59 -17.49
C LYS A 25 0.61 -17.70 -16.45
N PRO A 26 1.26 -18.85 -16.27
CA PRO A 26 2.43 -18.97 -15.42
C PRO A 26 3.56 -18.04 -15.85
N LYS A 27 4.26 -17.45 -14.87
CA LYS A 27 5.49 -16.69 -15.13
C LYS A 27 6.60 -17.62 -15.57
N ASP A 28 7.38 -17.19 -16.53
CA ASP A 28 8.61 -17.87 -16.91
C ASP A 28 9.70 -17.52 -15.88
N PRO A 29 10.21 -18.50 -15.09
CA PRO A 29 11.23 -18.24 -14.07
C PRO A 29 12.57 -17.76 -14.65
N ASN A 30 12.79 -17.96 -15.96
CA ASN A 30 14.03 -17.56 -16.63
C ASN A 30 13.94 -16.14 -17.22
N LYS A 31 12.75 -15.59 -17.36
CA LYS A 31 12.60 -14.19 -17.78
C LYS A 31 12.95 -13.25 -16.64
N ALA A 32 13.64 -12.17 -17.00
CA ALA A 32 13.73 -11.03 -16.10
C ALA A 32 12.31 -10.56 -15.73
N ARG A 33 12.15 -10.10 -14.48
CA ARG A 33 10.88 -9.52 -14.05
C ARG A 33 10.48 -8.44 -15.05
N ALA A 34 9.23 -8.43 -15.48
CA ALA A 34 8.78 -7.40 -16.40
C ALA A 34 9.03 -6.02 -15.78
N GLY A 35 9.71 -5.18 -16.52
CA GLY A 35 9.84 -3.78 -16.19
C GLY A 35 8.49 -3.07 -16.24
N ARG A 36 8.51 -1.78 -16.47
CA ARG A 36 7.29 -0.98 -16.62
C ARG A 36 6.48 -1.49 -17.82
N SER A 37 5.17 -1.65 -17.64
CA SER A 37 4.28 -2.03 -18.74
C SER A 37 4.18 -0.89 -19.77
N ASN A 38 4.43 -1.19 -21.03
CA ASN A 38 4.24 -0.26 -22.16
C ASN A 38 2.76 -0.09 -22.55
N LYS A 39 1.83 -0.82 -21.93
CA LYS A 39 0.40 -0.67 -22.17
C LYS A 39 -0.12 0.64 -21.57
N ALA A 40 -1.04 1.29 -22.26
CA ALA A 40 -1.76 2.44 -21.72
C ALA A 40 -2.43 2.09 -20.40
N GLU A 41 -2.52 3.06 -19.48
CA GLU A 41 -3.13 2.85 -18.16
C GLU A 41 -4.58 2.36 -18.28
N ALA A 42 -5.35 2.91 -19.21
CA ALA A 42 -6.72 2.49 -19.49
C ALA A 42 -6.82 1.00 -19.85
N ASP A 43 -5.90 0.48 -20.68
CA ASP A 43 -5.88 -0.94 -21.06
C ASP A 43 -5.48 -1.84 -19.89
N ARG A 44 -4.56 -1.38 -19.05
CA ARG A 44 -4.17 -2.07 -17.83
C ARG A 44 -5.34 -2.15 -16.85
N LEU A 45 -6.04 -1.03 -16.65
CA LEU A 45 -7.22 -0.95 -15.80
C LEU A 45 -8.35 -1.85 -16.31
N ALA A 46 -8.65 -1.83 -17.62
CA ALA A 46 -9.65 -2.71 -18.21
C ALA A 46 -9.32 -4.19 -17.96
N SER A 47 -8.06 -4.57 -18.17
CA SER A 47 -7.60 -5.94 -17.90
C SER A 47 -7.69 -6.31 -16.42
N ALA A 48 -7.37 -5.36 -15.52
CA ALA A 48 -7.44 -5.54 -14.08
C ALA A 48 -8.89 -5.70 -13.59
N ARG A 49 -9.85 -4.96 -14.16
CA ARG A 49 -11.29 -5.12 -13.86
C ARG A 49 -11.78 -6.53 -14.20
N VAL A 50 -11.41 -7.06 -15.36
CA VAL A 50 -11.76 -8.43 -15.76
C VAL A 50 -11.18 -9.46 -14.81
N TRP A 51 -9.91 -9.29 -14.42
CA TRP A 51 -9.26 -10.18 -13.46
C TRP A 51 -9.90 -10.08 -12.07
N GLN A 52 -10.18 -8.88 -11.60
CA GLN A 52 -10.81 -8.64 -10.30
C GLN A 52 -12.20 -9.29 -10.22
N ALA A 53 -13.02 -9.14 -11.25
CA ALA A 53 -14.34 -9.78 -11.32
C ALA A 53 -14.24 -11.32 -11.25
N LYS A 54 -13.30 -11.93 -12.00
CA LYS A 54 -13.04 -13.37 -11.93
C LYS A 54 -12.64 -13.83 -10.52
N LYS A 55 -11.77 -13.08 -9.84
CA LYS A 55 -11.40 -13.37 -8.44
C LYS A 55 -12.61 -13.28 -7.51
N ALA A 56 -13.44 -12.26 -7.70
CA ALA A 56 -14.64 -12.05 -6.89
C ALA A 56 -15.66 -13.19 -7.08
N GLU A 57 -15.90 -13.62 -8.31
CA GLU A 57 -16.76 -14.78 -8.63
C GLU A 57 -16.26 -16.07 -7.98
N ALA A 58 -14.96 -16.26 -7.88
CA ALA A 58 -14.33 -17.42 -7.24
C ALA A 58 -14.21 -17.28 -5.71
N GLY A 59 -14.63 -16.16 -5.09
CA GLY A 59 -14.43 -15.87 -3.67
C GLY A 59 -12.99 -15.53 -3.29
N LEU A 60 -12.08 -15.42 -4.26
CA LEU A 60 -10.64 -15.23 -4.04
C LEU A 60 -10.20 -13.77 -3.95
N ALA A 61 -11.11 -12.83 -4.22
CA ALA A 61 -10.80 -11.39 -4.19
C ALA A 61 -10.70 -10.84 -2.76
N ALA A 62 -11.39 -11.46 -1.79
CA ALA A 62 -11.43 -11.02 -0.40
C ALA A 62 -11.58 -12.23 0.54
N ILE A 63 -10.58 -13.07 0.59
CA ILE A 63 -10.59 -14.37 1.28
C ILE A 63 -10.98 -14.25 2.75
N THR A 64 -10.48 -13.23 3.45
CA THR A 64 -10.73 -13.03 4.89
C THR A 64 -12.00 -12.26 5.22
N TRP A 65 -12.69 -11.69 4.21
CA TRP A 65 -13.92 -10.97 4.48
C TRP A 65 -15.08 -11.90 4.83
N PRO A 66 -16.05 -11.45 5.63
CA PRO A 66 -17.27 -12.20 5.90
C PRO A 66 -18.01 -12.56 4.60
N THR A 67 -18.66 -13.72 4.59
CA THR A 67 -19.40 -14.20 3.42
C THR A 67 -20.57 -13.30 3.02
N GLU A 68 -21.17 -12.60 3.98
CA GLU A 68 -22.22 -11.60 3.74
C GLU A 68 -21.76 -10.44 2.87
N PHE A 69 -20.44 -10.13 2.86
CA PHE A 69 -19.82 -9.13 2.02
C PHE A 69 -19.18 -9.70 0.74
N GLY A 70 -19.42 -10.96 0.44
CA GLY A 70 -18.87 -11.63 -0.74
C GLY A 70 -17.46 -12.19 -0.56
N GLY A 71 -16.94 -12.18 0.67
CA GLY A 71 -15.71 -12.86 1.01
C GLY A 71 -15.87 -14.37 1.20
N LEU A 72 -14.76 -15.06 1.37
CA LEU A 72 -14.74 -16.51 1.61
C LEU A 72 -14.99 -16.89 3.08
N GLY A 73 -14.91 -15.93 4.02
CA GLY A 73 -14.89 -16.19 5.46
C GLY A 73 -13.67 -16.99 5.89
N GLY A 74 -12.61 -16.93 5.09
CA GLY A 74 -11.40 -17.71 5.26
C GLY A 74 -10.42 -17.11 6.28
N THR A 75 -9.35 -17.82 6.53
CA THR A 75 -8.32 -17.44 7.50
C THR A 75 -7.26 -16.55 6.88
N PRO A 76 -6.53 -15.76 7.68
CA PRO A 76 -5.39 -14.97 7.18
C PRO A 76 -4.32 -15.81 6.47
N ILE A 77 -4.10 -17.06 6.91
CA ILE A 77 -3.14 -17.97 6.27
C ILE A 77 -3.59 -18.36 4.86
N GLN A 78 -4.89 -18.54 4.63
CA GLN A 78 -5.42 -18.78 3.29
C GLN A 78 -5.19 -17.61 2.35
N SER A 79 -5.31 -16.37 2.84
CA SER A 79 -4.95 -15.18 2.05
C SER A 79 -3.47 -15.16 1.68
N VAL A 80 -2.60 -15.60 2.59
CA VAL A 80 -1.16 -15.73 2.32
C VAL A 80 -0.89 -16.82 1.29
N ILE A 81 -1.53 -17.98 1.41
CA ILE A 81 -1.41 -19.09 0.45
C ILE A 81 -1.82 -18.61 -0.95
N TYR A 82 -2.95 -17.91 -1.06
CA TYR A 82 -3.39 -17.31 -2.32
C TYR A 82 -2.33 -16.37 -2.91
N SER A 83 -1.81 -15.45 -2.11
CA SER A 83 -0.76 -14.51 -2.54
C SER A 83 0.51 -15.22 -3.02
N GLN A 84 0.92 -16.29 -2.33
CA GLN A 84 2.08 -17.10 -2.73
C GLN A 84 1.85 -17.78 -4.08
N GLU A 85 0.68 -18.37 -4.29
CA GLU A 85 0.35 -19.02 -5.55
C GLU A 85 0.19 -18.00 -6.70
N GLU A 86 -0.57 -16.90 -6.48
CA GLU A 86 -0.76 -15.84 -7.48
C GLU A 86 0.57 -15.21 -7.92
N SER A 87 1.55 -15.13 -7.01
CA SER A 87 2.87 -14.57 -7.33
C SER A 87 3.62 -15.29 -8.45
N ASN A 88 3.24 -16.54 -8.74
CA ASN A 88 3.83 -17.36 -9.81
C ASN A 88 3.17 -17.15 -11.17
N PHE A 89 2.14 -16.28 -11.28
CA PHE A 89 1.37 -16.07 -12.50
C PHE A 89 1.46 -14.62 -12.98
N GLU A 90 1.33 -14.43 -14.30
CA GLU A 90 1.21 -13.11 -14.93
C GLU A 90 -0.24 -12.62 -14.79
N VAL A 91 -0.51 -11.79 -13.79
CA VAL A 91 -1.84 -11.26 -13.51
C VAL A 91 -1.85 -9.72 -13.50
N PRO A 92 -2.91 -9.06 -14.00
CA PRO A 92 -3.05 -7.62 -13.87
C PRO A 92 -3.42 -7.25 -12.42
N GLY A 93 -2.77 -6.23 -11.86
CA GLY A 93 -3.00 -5.80 -10.48
C GLY A 93 -2.69 -4.34 -10.24
N GLY A 94 -2.78 -3.91 -8.97
CA GLY A 94 -2.36 -2.60 -8.50
C GLY A 94 -3.43 -1.50 -8.51
N PHE A 95 -4.63 -1.75 -9.04
CA PHE A 95 -5.68 -0.72 -9.10
C PHE A 95 -6.68 -0.77 -7.95
N PHE A 96 -6.85 -1.92 -7.32
CA PHE A 96 -7.89 -2.15 -6.30
C PHE A 96 -7.33 -2.26 -4.88
N ASP A 97 -6.02 -2.27 -4.71
CA ASP A 97 -5.35 -2.59 -3.45
C ASP A 97 -5.70 -1.59 -2.34
N ILE A 98 -5.77 -0.29 -2.66
CA ILE A 98 -6.18 0.76 -1.70
C ILE A 98 -7.65 0.59 -1.33
N GLY A 99 -8.52 0.43 -2.34
CA GLY A 99 -9.95 0.23 -2.12
C GLY A 99 -10.25 -0.97 -1.26
N LEU A 100 -9.80 -2.14 -1.68
CA LEU A 100 -10.11 -3.42 -1.02
C LEU A 100 -9.29 -3.67 0.24
N GLY A 101 -8.07 -3.13 0.31
CA GLY A 101 -7.22 -3.31 1.48
C GLY A 101 -7.47 -2.31 2.61
N MET A 102 -8.05 -1.16 2.33
CA MET A 102 -8.15 -0.04 3.29
C MET A 102 -9.54 0.59 3.34
N CYS A 103 -10.06 1.07 2.18
CA CYS A 103 -11.30 1.84 2.14
C CYS A 103 -12.52 0.99 2.48
N ILE A 104 -12.71 -0.12 1.82
CA ILE A 104 -13.87 -1.00 2.02
C ILE A 104 -13.86 -1.68 3.40
N PRO A 105 -12.74 -2.16 3.95
CA PRO A 105 -12.69 -2.60 5.34
C PRO A 105 -13.08 -1.52 6.36
N THR A 106 -12.75 -0.25 6.07
CA THR A 106 -13.21 0.88 6.88
C THR A 106 -14.72 1.10 6.74
N MET A 107 -15.26 1.01 5.53
CA MET A 107 -16.71 1.04 5.29
C MET A 107 -17.44 -0.06 6.05
N MET A 108 -17.00 -1.31 5.93
CA MET A 108 -17.60 -2.46 6.64
C MET A 108 -17.65 -2.26 8.15
N ALA A 109 -16.65 -1.58 8.72
CA ALA A 109 -16.57 -1.35 10.16
C ALA A 109 -17.43 -0.16 10.65
N TRP A 110 -17.69 0.84 9.83
CA TRP A 110 -18.26 2.13 10.27
C TRP A 110 -19.49 2.59 9.49
N ALA A 111 -19.75 2.07 8.30
CA ALA A 111 -20.91 2.43 7.49
C ALA A 111 -22.17 1.68 7.94
N THR A 112 -23.34 2.20 7.52
CA THR A 112 -24.61 1.52 7.76
C THR A 112 -24.72 0.24 6.94
N LYS A 113 -25.67 -0.62 7.30
CA LYS A 113 -25.93 -1.85 6.54
C LYS A 113 -26.28 -1.54 5.08
N GLU A 114 -27.14 -0.58 4.85
CA GLU A 114 -27.58 -0.15 3.51
C GLU A 114 -26.43 0.39 2.67
N GLN A 115 -25.51 1.12 3.29
CA GLN A 115 -24.31 1.61 2.62
C GLN A 115 -23.37 0.45 2.26
N ASN A 116 -23.16 -0.48 3.16
CA ASN A 116 -22.35 -1.67 2.88
C ASN A 116 -22.95 -2.53 1.76
N GLU A 117 -24.28 -2.72 1.75
CA GLU A 117 -24.97 -3.42 0.66
C GLU A 117 -24.80 -2.71 -0.70
N ARG A 118 -24.77 -1.36 -0.70
CA ARG A 118 -24.58 -0.56 -1.92
C ARG A 118 -23.14 -0.55 -2.43
N PHE A 119 -22.14 -0.46 -1.55
CA PHE A 119 -20.77 -0.12 -1.97
C PHE A 119 -19.78 -1.28 -1.94
N VAL A 120 -19.97 -2.27 -1.07
CA VAL A 120 -18.95 -3.32 -0.89
C VAL A 120 -18.87 -4.23 -2.12
N LYS A 121 -20.00 -4.70 -2.62
CA LYS A 121 -20.01 -5.63 -3.77
C LYS A 121 -19.48 -4.99 -5.07
N PRO A 122 -19.89 -3.79 -5.50
CA PRO A 122 -19.30 -3.14 -6.68
C PRO A 122 -17.80 -2.91 -6.57
N ALA A 123 -17.28 -2.56 -5.37
CA ALA A 123 -15.86 -2.44 -5.15
C ALA A 123 -15.14 -3.79 -5.25
N LEU A 124 -15.70 -4.84 -4.66
CA LEU A 124 -15.14 -6.20 -4.70
C LEU A 124 -15.01 -6.73 -6.13
N TYR A 125 -15.99 -6.45 -6.99
CA TYR A 125 -16.00 -6.83 -8.41
C TYR A 125 -15.17 -5.91 -9.31
N GLY A 126 -14.61 -4.80 -8.75
CA GLY A 126 -13.81 -3.85 -9.49
C GLY A 126 -14.65 -2.92 -10.39
N GLU A 127 -15.96 -2.83 -10.17
CA GLU A 127 -16.87 -1.90 -10.86
C GLU A 127 -16.66 -0.47 -10.37
N GLU A 128 -16.41 -0.29 -9.07
CA GLU A 128 -16.12 0.98 -8.41
C GLU A 128 -14.77 0.94 -7.73
N ILE A 129 -13.94 1.95 -7.96
CA ILE A 129 -12.59 2.04 -7.42
C ILE A 129 -12.55 3.13 -6.35
N TRP A 130 -11.86 2.83 -5.26
CA TRP A 130 -11.79 3.69 -4.09
C TRP A 130 -10.38 4.17 -3.80
N CYS A 131 -10.24 5.44 -3.38
CA CYS A 131 -8.97 6.02 -2.93
C CYS A 131 -9.03 6.55 -1.50
N GLN A 132 -7.83 6.76 -0.92
CA GLN A 132 -7.63 7.26 0.44
C GLN A 132 -7.13 8.72 0.40
N LEU A 133 -7.92 9.65 0.92
CA LEU A 133 -7.67 11.08 0.93
C LEU A 133 -7.22 11.54 2.33
N PHE A 134 -5.97 11.23 2.70
CA PHE A 134 -5.45 11.49 4.05
C PHE A 134 -4.41 12.61 4.06
N SER A 135 -3.26 12.38 3.41
CA SER A 135 -2.12 13.28 3.44
C SER A 135 -2.43 14.66 2.85
N GLU A 136 -1.81 15.68 3.42
CA GLU A 136 -1.83 17.06 2.94
C GLU A 136 -0.40 17.56 2.76
N PRO A 137 -0.15 18.64 2.01
CA PRO A 137 1.20 19.21 1.86
C PRO A 137 1.91 19.48 3.19
N SER A 138 1.14 19.77 4.26
CA SER A 138 1.67 20.05 5.61
C SER A 138 1.43 18.92 6.62
N ALA A 139 0.79 17.80 6.24
CA ALA A 139 0.39 16.74 7.16
C ALA A 139 0.53 15.35 6.49
N GLY A 140 1.73 14.79 6.57
CA GLY A 140 2.05 13.41 6.13
C GLY A 140 2.14 12.47 7.34
N SER A 141 3.31 12.37 7.99
CA SER A 141 3.50 11.55 9.19
C SER A 141 2.61 11.98 10.37
N ASP A 142 2.36 13.28 10.53
CA ASP A 142 1.37 13.82 11.46
C ASP A 142 0.02 14.04 10.77
N VAL A 143 -0.64 12.94 10.37
CA VAL A 143 -1.97 13.00 9.71
C VAL A 143 -2.97 13.78 10.57
N ALA A 144 -2.90 13.69 11.90
CA ALA A 144 -3.78 14.44 12.78
C ALA A 144 -3.57 15.97 12.71
N GLY A 145 -2.48 16.43 12.10
CA GLY A 145 -2.20 17.84 11.81
C GLY A 145 -2.90 18.41 10.56
N LEU A 146 -3.74 17.62 9.90
CA LEU A 146 -4.46 18.00 8.68
C LEU A 146 -5.35 19.25 8.85
N ARG A 147 -5.58 19.98 7.74
CA ARG A 147 -6.28 21.27 7.68
C ARG A 147 -7.47 21.33 6.75
N THR A 148 -7.63 20.34 5.86
CA THR A 148 -8.85 20.25 5.05
C THR A 148 -10.04 20.32 5.97
N LYS A 149 -10.82 21.39 5.88
CA LYS A 149 -11.93 21.68 6.79
C LYS A 149 -13.23 21.06 6.28
N ALA A 150 -14.13 20.71 7.20
CA ALA A 150 -15.51 20.39 6.93
C ALA A 150 -16.39 21.25 7.85
N GLU A 151 -17.23 22.07 7.28
CA GLU A 151 -18.16 22.97 7.98
C GLU A 151 -19.58 22.50 7.75
N ARG A 152 -20.38 22.38 8.82
CA ARG A 152 -21.77 21.92 8.68
C ARG A 152 -22.66 23.01 8.10
N ASP A 153 -23.46 22.65 7.10
CA ASP A 153 -24.46 23.52 6.46
C ASP A 153 -25.79 22.74 6.30
N GLY A 154 -26.65 22.87 7.29
CA GLY A 154 -27.89 22.08 7.37
C GLY A 154 -27.60 20.57 7.53
N ASP A 155 -28.11 19.78 6.59
CA ASP A 155 -27.92 18.33 6.55
C ASP A 155 -26.66 17.91 5.77
N ASP A 156 -25.92 18.89 5.22
CA ASP A 156 -24.69 18.69 4.49
C ASP A 156 -23.47 19.17 5.26
N TRP A 157 -22.30 18.76 4.78
CA TRP A 157 -21.00 19.30 5.11
C TRP A 157 -20.36 19.93 3.89
N VAL A 158 -19.73 21.08 4.07
CA VAL A 158 -18.98 21.78 3.02
C VAL A 158 -17.50 21.57 3.27
N ILE A 159 -16.85 20.88 2.34
CA ILE A 159 -15.43 20.51 2.45
C ILE A 159 -14.57 21.44 1.59
N ASN A 160 -13.54 22.02 2.21
CA ASN A 160 -12.55 22.89 1.57
C ASN A 160 -11.14 22.51 1.99
N GLY A 161 -10.22 22.39 1.04
CA GLY A 161 -8.82 22.07 1.32
C GLY A 161 -8.12 21.35 0.18
N GLN A 162 -7.03 20.67 0.52
CA GLN A 162 -6.19 19.95 -0.44
C GLN A 162 -5.67 18.66 0.17
N LYS A 163 -5.74 17.58 -0.59
CA LYS A 163 -5.06 16.32 -0.30
C LYS A 163 -3.95 16.08 -1.32
N VAL A 164 -2.92 15.35 -0.92
CA VAL A 164 -1.75 15.07 -1.76
C VAL A 164 -1.31 13.62 -1.61
N TRP A 165 -0.56 13.13 -2.58
CA TRP A 165 -0.08 11.75 -2.65
C TRP A 165 -1.21 10.72 -2.72
N THR A 166 -2.39 11.12 -3.19
CA THR A 166 -3.53 10.22 -3.35
C THR A 166 -3.29 9.28 -4.52
N SER A 167 -3.07 8.00 -4.21
CA SER A 167 -2.84 6.96 -5.23
C SER A 167 -4.07 6.78 -6.09
N GLY A 168 -3.91 6.91 -7.41
CA GLY A 168 -4.93 6.58 -8.39
C GLY A 168 -6.19 7.45 -8.39
N ALA A 169 -6.21 8.61 -7.69
CA ALA A 169 -7.42 9.44 -7.57
C ALA A 169 -8.05 9.80 -8.93
N HIS A 170 -7.26 9.89 -10.00
CA HIS A 170 -7.73 10.25 -11.35
C HIS A 170 -8.59 9.17 -12.04
N TYR A 171 -8.57 7.93 -11.54
CA TYR A 171 -9.44 6.86 -12.04
C TYR A 171 -10.40 6.31 -10.97
N CYS A 172 -10.37 6.85 -9.74
CA CYS A 172 -11.25 6.40 -8.67
C CYS A 172 -12.66 7.00 -8.78
N ASP A 173 -13.66 6.20 -8.42
CA ASP A 173 -15.05 6.60 -8.37
C ASP A 173 -15.39 7.21 -7.01
N TYR A 174 -14.86 6.66 -5.92
CA TYR A 174 -15.11 7.10 -4.54
C TYR A 174 -13.80 7.29 -3.77
N GLY A 175 -13.88 8.07 -2.70
CA GLY A 175 -12.79 8.27 -1.76
C GLY A 175 -13.26 8.31 -0.32
N ILE A 176 -12.39 7.84 0.59
CA ILE A 176 -12.55 8.08 2.03
C ILE A 176 -11.67 9.26 2.43
N ILE A 177 -12.24 10.20 3.19
CA ILE A 177 -11.56 11.44 3.56
C ILE A 177 -11.64 11.72 5.05
N VAL A 178 -10.51 12.12 5.64
CA VAL A 178 -10.45 12.69 6.98
C VAL A 178 -10.30 14.21 6.91
N THR A 179 -11.12 14.93 7.68
CA THR A 179 -11.24 16.38 7.66
C THR A 179 -11.18 16.99 9.07
N ARG A 180 -10.92 18.30 9.17
CA ARG A 180 -10.98 19.09 10.38
C ARG A 180 -12.35 19.73 10.52
N SER A 181 -13.18 19.24 11.46
CA SER A 181 -14.50 19.82 11.76
C SER A 181 -14.48 20.77 12.96
N ASP A 182 -13.56 20.58 13.90
CA ASP A 182 -13.41 21.47 15.06
C ASP A 182 -11.93 21.80 15.31
N PRO A 183 -11.48 23.03 14.95
CA PRO A 183 -10.12 23.49 15.22
C PRO A 183 -9.87 23.89 16.68
N THR A 184 -10.91 24.02 17.52
CA THR A 184 -10.78 24.38 18.95
C THR A 184 -10.54 23.17 19.83
N ALA A 185 -10.81 21.97 19.33
CA ALA A 185 -10.48 20.73 20.01
C ALA A 185 -9.00 20.35 19.82
N PRO A 186 -8.43 19.51 20.68
CA PRO A 186 -7.12 18.90 20.45
C PRO A 186 -7.09 18.17 19.11
N LYS A 187 -5.91 18.18 18.44
CA LYS A 187 -5.80 17.78 17.03
C LYS A 187 -6.45 16.44 16.64
N HIS A 188 -6.43 15.44 17.53
CA HIS A 188 -7.04 14.13 17.27
C HIS A 188 -8.56 14.09 17.54
N LYS A 189 -9.10 15.06 18.28
CA LYS A 189 -10.53 15.09 18.65
C LYS A 189 -11.39 16.00 17.78
N GLY A 190 -10.77 16.86 17.00
CA GLY A 190 -11.47 17.78 16.09
C GLY A 190 -11.59 17.26 14.66
N LEU A 191 -11.52 15.94 14.45
CA LEU A 191 -11.56 15.32 13.13
C LEU A 191 -12.88 14.61 12.88
N THR A 192 -13.40 14.73 11.65
CA THR A 192 -14.58 13.98 11.18
C THR A 192 -14.25 13.29 9.86
N PHE A 193 -14.83 12.13 9.66
CA PHE A 193 -14.50 11.24 8.55
C PHE A 193 -15.71 11.04 7.64
N PHE A 194 -15.46 11.04 6.32
CA PHE A 194 -16.51 10.86 5.32
C PHE A 194 -16.05 9.91 4.21
N PHE A 195 -16.98 9.39 3.45
CA PHE A 195 -16.74 8.93 2.10
C PHE A 195 -17.48 9.86 1.11
N LEU A 196 -16.99 9.94 -0.11
CA LEU A 196 -17.54 10.86 -1.11
C LEU A 196 -17.32 10.34 -2.54
N ASP A 197 -18.18 10.78 -3.45
CA ASP A 197 -18.03 10.58 -4.89
C ASP A 197 -16.94 11.52 -5.41
N MET A 198 -15.90 10.97 -6.05
CA MET A 198 -14.78 11.72 -6.61
C MET A 198 -15.16 12.61 -7.81
N LYS A 199 -16.37 12.44 -8.33
CA LYS A 199 -16.94 13.25 -9.43
C LYS A 199 -17.83 14.39 -8.92
N SER A 200 -17.93 14.58 -7.59
CA SER A 200 -18.70 15.67 -6.99
C SER A 200 -18.22 17.04 -7.46
N PRO A 201 -19.13 18.00 -7.71
CA PRO A 201 -18.75 19.37 -8.05
C PRO A 201 -17.80 19.96 -7.00
N GLY A 202 -16.75 20.66 -7.46
CA GLY A 202 -15.74 21.26 -6.59
C GLY A 202 -14.53 20.37 -6.30
N ILE A 203 -14.52 19.13 -6.77
CA ILE A 203 -13.33 18.26 -6.70
C ILE A 203 -12.52 18.42 -7.99
N GLU A 204 -11.25 18.74 -7.84
CA GLU A 204 -10.27 18.77 -8.93
C GLU A 204 -9.11 17.85 -8.62
N VAL A 205 -8.83 16.91 -9.52
CA VAL A 205 -7.71 15.95 -9.40
C VAL A 205 -6.60 16.32 -10.36
N ARG A 206 -5.39 16.52 -9.83
CA ARG A 206 -4.19 16.83 -10.61
C ARG A 206 -3.12 15.77 -10.43
N PRO A 207 -2.80 14.99 -11.49
CA PRO A 207 -1.73 14.00 -11.43
C PRO A 207 -0.36 14.64 -11.18
N ILE A 208 0.43 14.03 -10.28
CA ILE A 208 1.80 14.46 -9.96
C ILE A 208 2.77 13.65 -10.82
N LYS A 209 3.52 14.35 -11.70
CA LYS A 209 4.56 13.69 -12.49
C LYS A 209 5.74 13.33 -11.61
N GLN A 210 6.06 12.04 -11.55
CA GLN A 210 7.15 11.49 -10.76
C GLN A 210 8.43 11.40 -11.59
N ILE A 211 9.59 11.22 -10.93
CA ILE A 211 10.89 11.02 -11.58
C ILE A 211 10.90 9.79 -12.49
N SER A 212 10.10 8.77 -12.18
CA SER A 212 9.90 7.58 -13.02
C SER A 212 9.18 7.87 -14.34
N GLY A 213 8.65 9.10 -14.52
CA GLY A 213 7.79 9.47 -15.64
C GLY A 213 6.33 9.03 -15.50
N GLU A 214 5.97 8.35 -14.42
CA GLU A 214 4.59 7.98 -14.07
C GLU A 214 3.86 9.13 -13.36
N SER A 215 2.55 9.00 -13.21
CA SER A 215 1.71 9.96 -12.49
C SER A 215 0.69 9.23 -11.63
N ASN A 216 1.15 8.24 -10.86
CA ASN A 216 0.32 7.38 -10.04
C ASN A 216 -0.26 8.09 -8.81
N PHE A 217 0.38 9.18 -8.36
CA PHE A 217 -0.08 10.01 -7.25
C PHE A 217 -0.72 11.29 -7.73
N ASN A 218 -1.63 11.83 -6.93
CA ASN A 218 -2.41 13.01 -7.29
C ASN A 218 -2.47 13.99 -6.13
N GLU A 219 -2.55 15.27 -6.49
CA GLU A 219 -3.16 16.31 -5.67
C GLU A 219 -4.67 16.29 -5.90
N VAL A 220 -5.44 16.48 -4.84
CA VAL A 220 -6.89 16.57 -4.92
C VAL A 220 -7.33 17.83 -4.18
N PHE A 221 -7.94 18.76 -4.90
CA PHE A 221 -8.43 20.03 -4.37
C PHE A 221 -9.94 19.94 -4.14
N PHE A 222 -10.38 20.52 -3.04
CA PHE A 222 -11.78 20.60 -2.64
C PHE A 222 -12.16 22.07 -2.50
N THR A 223 -13.14 22.51 -3.29
CA THR A 223 -13.68 23.88 -3.27
C THR A 223 -15.20 23.77 -3.11
N ASP A 224 -15.69 24.10 -1.91
CA ASP A 224 -17.10 24.07 -1.53
C ASP A 224 -17.81 22.74 -1.87
N VAL A 225 -17.10 21.61 -1.68
CA VAL A 225 -17.62 20.28 -1.97
C VAL A 225 -18.68 19.92 -0.93
N ARG A 226 -19.90 19.69 -1.39
CA ARG A 226 -21.02 19.29 -0.53
C ARG A 226 -21.06 17.77 -0.35
N VAL A 227 -21.08 17.33 0.90
CA VAL A 227 -21.17 15.92 1.30
C VAL A 227 -22.31 15.76 2.30
N PRO A 228 -23.35 14.96 2.03
CA PRO A 228 -24.43 14.70 2.97
C PRO A 228 -23.94 14.12 4.30
N ASP A 229 -24.57 14.50 5.43
CA ASP A 229 -24.21 13.93 6.74
C ASP A 229 -24.39 12.41 6.78
N SER A 230 -25.24 11.85 5.95
CA SER A 230 -25.37 10.41 5.78
C SER A 230 -24.12 9.71 5.25
N GLN A 231 -23.19 10.43 4.62
CA GLN A 231 -21.89 9.90 4.16
C GLN A 231 -20.79 10.04 5.21
N ARG A 232 -21.11 10.46 6.42
CA ARG A 232 -20.20 10.50 7.55
C ARG A 232 -20.00 9.10 8.13
N LEU A 233 -18.74 8.74 8.41
CA LEU A 233 -18.37 7.50 9.08
C LEU A 233 -17.95 7.79 10.52
N GLY A 234 -18.66 7.20 11.47
CA GLY A 234 -18.50 7.49 12.92
C GLY A 234 -19.11 8.83 13.33
N ASP A 235 -18.92 9.23 14.58
CA ASP A 235 -19.46 10.46 15.13
C ASP A 235 -18.60 11.68 14.80
N VAL A 236 -19.22 12.89 14.86
CA VAL A 236 -18.51 14.16 14.71
C VAL A 236 -17.43 14.27 15.77
N GLY A 237 -16.20 14.58 15.39
CA GLY A 237 -15.05 14.65 16.27
C GLY A 237 -14.35 13.29 16.51
N GLU A 238 -14.91 12.18 16.05
CA GLU A 238 -14.34 10.83 16.19
C GLU A 238 -13.62 10.31 14.94
N GLY A 239 -13.44 11.16 13.93
CA GLY A 239 -12.79 10.79 12.66
C GLY A 239 -11.39 10.19 12.81
N TRP A 240 -10.69 10.48 13.92
CA TRP A 240 -9.42 9.83 14.21
C TRP A 240 -9.54 8.33 14.48
N LYS A 241 -10.62 7.91 15.16
CA LYS A 241 -10.87 6.47 15.41
C LYS A 241 -11.11 5.73 14.09
N VAL A 242 -11.87 6.34 13.19
CA VAL A 242 -12.13 5.79 11.86
C VAL A 242 -10.82 5.73 11.05
N ALA A 243 -10.01 6.80 11.07
CA ALA A 243 -8.72 6.83 10.41
C ALA A 243 -7.77 5.75 10.94
N LEU A 244 -7.78 5.45 12.24
CA LEU A 244 -6.98 4.37 12.80
C LEU A 244 -7.38 2.99 12.25
N THR A 245 -8.68 2.75 12.02
CA THR A 245 -9.14 1.50 11.37
C THR A 245 -8.52 1.37 9.98
N THR A 246 -8.53 2.44 9.18
CA THR A 246 -7.91 2.47 7.85
C THR A 246 -6.40 2.20 7.94
N LEU A 247 -5.68 2.88 8.83
CA LEU A 247 -4.23 2.75 9.00
C LEU A 247 -3.81 1.37 9.53
N MET A 248 -4.65 0.71 10.33
CA MET A 248 -4.40 -0.67 10.75
C MET A 248 -4.50 -1.64 9.58
N ASN A 249 -5.50 -1.50 8.73
CA ASN A 249 -5.65 -2.29 7.51
C ASN A 249 -4.49 -2.05 6.53
N GLU A 250 -4.03 -0.80 6.39
CA GLU A 250 -2.86 -0.44 5.58
C GLU A 250 -1.60 -1.22 5.99
N ARG A 251 -1.33 -1.33 7.29
CA ARG A 251 -0.17 -2.08 7.79
C ARG A 251 -0.21 -3.57 7.43
N LEU A 252 -1.40 -4.15 7.39
CA LEU A 252 -1.58 -5.55 6.99
C LEU A 252 -1.38 -5.73 5.48
N ALA A 253 -1.76 -4.74 4.67
CA ALA A 253 -1.67 -4.77 3.21
C ALA A 253 -0.26 -4.48 2.67
N ILE A 254 0.47 -3.50 3.23
CA ILE A 254 1.78 -3.01 2.73
C ILE A 254 2.96 -3.96 3.00
N GLY A 255 2.82 -4.97 3.84
CA GLY A 255 3.92 -5.86 4.25
C GLY A 255 4.55 -6.76 3.17
N GLN A 256 4.18 -6.60 1.89
CA GLN A 256 4.68 -7.43 0.79
C GLN A 256 5.52 -6.59 -0.17
N GLY A 257 6.81 -6.46 0.10
CA GLY A 257 7.75 -5.83 -0.83
C GLY A 257 7.71 -6.53 -2.19
N SER A 258 7.34 -5.78 -3.24
CA SER A 258 7.19 -6.26 -4.62
C SER A 258 8.38 -5.90 -5.52
N GLY A 259 9.52 -5.53 -4.95
CA GLY A 259 10.71 -5.13 -5.70
C GLY A 259 11.56 -6.29 -6.23
N VAL A 260 12.57 -5.97 -7.03
CA VAL A 260 13.67 -6.90 -7.36
C VAL A 260 14.50 -7.15 -6.11
N ASP A 261 15.01 -8.36 -5.98
CA ASP A 261 15.79 -8.78 -4.82
C ASP A 261 17.18 -9.36 -5.20
N CYS A 262 17.83 -10.00 -4.26
CA CYS A 262 19.16 -10.61 -4.49
C CYS A 262 19.14 -11.71 -5.56
N THR A 263 17.98 -12.29 -5.90
CA THR A 263 17.87 -13.32 -6.95
C THR A 263 18.04 -12.68 -8.33
N GLU A 264 17.41 -11.54 -8.56
CA GLU A 264 17.57 -10.77 -9.80
C GLU A 264 18.99 -10.21 -9.92
N LEU A 265 19.57 -9.70 -8.81
CA LEU A 265 20.97 -9.27 -8.82
C LEU A 265 21.93 -10.42 -9.12
N LEU A 266 21.67 -11.62 -8.61
CA LEU A 266 22.46 -12.81 -8.95
C LEU A 266 22.40 -13.15 -10.45
N LYS A 267 21.21 -12.99 -11.07
CA LYS A 267 21.04 -13.15 -12.53
C LYS A 267 21.87 -12.12 -13.29
N LEU A 268 21.78 -10.84 -12.89
CA LEU A 268 22.58 -9.78 -13.50
C LEU A 268 24.08 -10.07 -13.37
N ALA A 269 24.58 -10.39 -12.19
CA ALA A 269 26.00 -10.65 -11.93
C ALA A 269 26.54 -11.85 -12.73
N ARG A 270 25.70 -12.81 -13.11
CA ARG A 270 26.08 -13.92 -14.00
C ARG A 270 26.22 -13.53 -15.46
N GLN A 271 25.58 -12.45 -15.87
CA GLN A 271 25.55 -11.98 -17.28
C GLN A 271 26.53 -10.83 -17.49
N THR A 272 26.98 -10.16 -16.43
CA THR A 272 27.85 -8.98 -16.51
C THR A 272 29.33 -9.40 -16.51
N GLU A 273 30.10 -8.85 -17.46
CA GLU A 273 31.55 -8.94 -17.51
C GLU A 273 32.18 -7.62 -17.05
N LEU A 274 33.07 -7.72 -16.05
CA LEU A 274 33.91 -6.62 -15.59
C LEU A 274 35.27 -6.67 -16.26
N GLU A 275 36.08 -5.63 -16.14
CA GLU A 275 37.47 -5.63 -16.63
C GLU A 275 38.30 -6.77 -16.03
N THR A 276 37.94 -7.20 -14.81
CA THR A 276 38.59 -8.27 -14.07
C THR A 276 38.03 -9.67 -14.35
N GLY A 277 37.01 -9.80 -15.21
CA GLY A 277 36.33 -11.04 -15.57
C GLY A 277 34.85 -11.05 -15.12
N PRO A 278 34.19 -12.23 -15.11
CA PRO A 278 32.77 -12.33 -14.76
C PRO A 278 32.47 -11.75 -13.40
N ALA A 279 31.49 -10.84 -13.32
CA ALA A 279 31.10 -10.13 -12.10
C ALA A 279 30.74 -11.08 -10.95
N ILE A 280 30.13 -12.23 -11.22
CA ILE A 280 29.82 -13.25 -10.20
C ILE A 280 31.06 -13.85 -9.51
N LYS A 281 32.27 -13.70 -10.09
CA LYS A 281 33.53 -14.15 -9.49
C LYS A 281 34.23 -13.04 -8.70
N ASP A 282 33.81 -11.80 -8.88
CA ASP A 282 34.35 -10.65 -8.16
C ASP A 282 34.03 -10.75 -6.66
N ALA A 283 35.01 -10.50 -5.78
CA ALA A 283 34.86 -10.66 -4.34
C ALA A 283 33.86 -9.66 -3.75
N ASN A 284 33.88 -8.41 -4.20
CA ASN A 284 32.96 -7.35 -3.73
C ASN A 284 31.51 -7.64 -4.13
N VAL A 285 31.30 -8.08 -5.38
CA VAL A 285 29.96 -8.48 -5.86
C VAL A 285 29.41 -9.64 -5.04
N ARG A 286 30.25 -10.62 -4.73
CA ARG A 286 29.84 -11.79 -3.92
C ARG A 286 29.53 -11.43 -2.46
N GLU A 287 30.29 -10.50 -1.87
CA GLU A 287 30.06 -10.00 -0.52
C GLU A 287 28.68 -9.33 -0.44
N HIS A 288 28.39 -8.37 -1.30
CA HIS A 288 27.07 -7.70 -1.36
C HIS A 288 25.92 -8.68 -1.60
N LEU A 289 26.07 -9.63 -2.51
CA LEU A 289 25.08 -10.68 -2.73
C LEU A 289 24.82 -11.51 -1.46
N ALA A 290 25.87 -11.85 -0.71
CA ALA A 290 25.73 -12.61 0.53
C ALA A 290 25.01 -11.80 1.61
N ASP A 291 25.34 -10.52 1.78
CA ASP A 291 24.70 -9.63 2.76
C ASP A 291 23.22 -9.48 2.46
N TRP A 292 22.83 -9.13 1.23
CA TRP A 292 21.42 -9.00 0.87
C TRP A 292 20.67 -10.32 0.89
N TYR A 293 21.34 -11.45 0.63
CA TYR A 293 20.73 -12.76 0.83
C TYR A 293 20.40 -13.01 2.29
N VAL A 294 21.34 -12.72 3.21
CA VAL A 294 21.12 -12.87 4.66
C VAL A 294 19.98 -11.98 5.13
N GLU A 295 19.94 -10.71 4.72
CA GLU A 295 18.83 -9.80 5.03
C GLU A 295 17.50 -10.32 4.48
N THR A 296 17.48 -10.82 3.24
CA THR A 296 16.27 -11.40 2.63
C THR A 296 15.76 -12.59 3.43
N GLN A 297 16.67 -13.48 3.88
CA GLN A 297 16.28 -14.61 4.72
C GLN A 297 15.78 -14.14 6.10
N GLY A 298 16.43 -13.15 6.70
CA GLY A 298 15.99 -12.55 7.96
C GLY A 298 14.55 -11.99 7.88
N LEU A 299 14.26 -11.24 6.83
CA LEU A 299 12.89 -10.73 6.55
C LEU A 299 11.89 -11.86 6.34
N LYS A 300 12.27 -12.89 5.56
CA LYS A 300 11.44 -14.08 5.32
C LYS A 300 11.07 -14.78 6.62
N TYR A 301 12.03 -15.04 7.50
CA TYR A 301 11.77 -15.71 8.78
C TYR A 301 11.01 -14.83 9.76
N THR A 302 11.24 -13.52 9.77
CA THR A 302 10.42 -12.58 10.52
C THR A 302 8.96 -12.61 10.06
N LYS A 303 8.71 -12.65 8.75
CA LYS A 303 7.37 -12.83 8.18
C LYS A 303 6.74 -14.15 8.63
N PHE A 304 7.48 -15.25 8.64
CA PHE A 304 6.97 -16.55 9.11
C PHE A 304 6.54 -16.51 10.59
N ARG A 305 7.22 -15.75 11.44
CA ARG A 305 6.77 -15.54 12.83
C ARG A 305 5.40 -14.83 12.86
N THR A 306 5.23 -13.77 12.07
CA THR A 306 3.97 -13.06 11.93
C THR A 306 2.85 -13.97 11.43
N LEU A 307 3.13 -14.80 10.41
CA LEU A 307 2.17 -15.78 9.88
C LEU A 307 1.80 -16.85 10.91
N THR A 308 2.76 -17.32 11.69
CA THR A 308 2.51 -18.28 12.77
C THR A 308 1.61 -17.68 13.86
N ALA A 309 1.78 -16.40 14.20
CA ALA A 309 0.88 -15.70 15.12
C ALA A 309 -0.55 -15.62 14.53
N LEU A 310 -0.67 -15.19 13.27
CA LEU A 310 -1.96 -15.13 12.57
C LEU A 310 -2.67 -16.50 12.48
N SER A 311 -1.93 -17.60 12.22
CA SER A 311 -2.50 -18.94 12.16
C SER A 311 -3.05 -19.44 13.49
N LYS A 312 -2.56 -18.86 14.60
CA LYS A 312 -3.05 -19.09 15.96
C LYS A 312 -4.17 -18.15 16.40
N GLY A 313 -4.63 -17.27 15.49
CA GLY A 313 -5.63 -16.25 15.80
C GLY A 313 -5.09 -15.05 16.58
N GLU A 314 -3.76 -14.91 16.70
CA GLU A 314 -3.12 -13.78 17.35
C GLU A 314 -3.03 -12.59 16.36
N THR A 315 -3.12 -11.36 16.87
CA THR A 315 -2.88 -10.16 16.05
C THR A 315 -1.39 -9.86 15.99
N PRO A 316 -0.80 -9.62 14.79
CA PRO A 316 0.60 -9.20 14.69
C PRO A 316 0.86 -7.93 15.48
N GLY A 317 1.94 -7.92 16.21
CA GLY A 317 2.35 -6.78 17.03
C GLY A 317 3.11 -5.69 16.24
N PRO A 318 3.60 -4.66 16.94
CA PRO A 318 4.33 -3.54 16.36
C PRO A 318 5.67 -3.97 15.71
N GLU A 319 6.18 -5.16 16.04
CA GLU A 319 7.36 -5.78 15.41
C GLU A 319 7.18 -6.02 13.90
N SER A 320 5.97 -6.06 13.38
CA SER A 320 5.70 -6.12 11.94
C SER A 320 6.32 -4.94 11.17
N SER A 321 6.57 -3.81 11.86
CA SER A 321 7.26 -2.63 11.31
C SER A 321 8.71 -2.92 10.87
N ILE A 322 9.38 -3.93 11.46
CA ILE A 322 10.76 -4.32 11.14
C ILE A 322 10.88 -4.65 9.65
N GLY A 323 9.89 -5.32 9.09
CA GLY A 323 9.88 -5.70 7.69
C GLY A 323 10.14 -4.53 6.75
N LYS A 324 9.44 -3.42 6.96
CA LYS A 324 9.59 -2.22 6.13
C LYS A 324 10.85 -1.41 6.44
N ILE A 325 11.23 -1.30 7.71
CA ILE A 325 12.48 -0.60 8.14
C ILE A 325 13.70 -1.19 7.45
N VAL A 326 13.75 -2.50 7.27
CA VAL A 326 14.88 -3.20 6.62
C VAL A 326 14.71 -3.22 5.10
N SER A 327 13.53 -3.54 4.59
CA SER A 327 13.33 -3.69 3.15
C SER A 327 13.48 -2.38 2.36
N GLY A 328 13.09 -1.24 2.93
CA GLY A 328 13.16 0.07 2.25
C GLY A 328 14.59 0.49 1.89
N PRO A 329 15.51 0.65 2.86
CA PRO A 329 16.91 0.93 2.58
C PRO A 329 17.54 -0.13 1.65
N LYS A 330 17.34 -1.42 1.95
CA LYS A 330 17.85 -2.51 1.13
C LYS A 330 17.44 -2.39 -0.35
N MET A 331 16.19 -2.03 -0.64
CA MET A 331 15.71 -1.85 -2.02
C MET A 331 16.50 -0.77 -2.77
N GLN A 332 16.83 0.35 -2.11
CA GLN A 332 17.60 1.42 -2.72
C GLN A 332 19.06 1.02 -2.92
N ASP A 333 19.69 0.47 -1.90
CA ASP A 333 21.10 0.11 -1.91
C ASP A 333 21.38 -0.99 -2.96
N LEU A 334 20.54 -2.03 -2.99
CA LEU A 334 20.62 -3.10 -3.99
C LEU A 334 20.41 -2.55 -5.41
N ALA A 335 19.44 -1.68 -5.60
CA ALA A 335 19.17 -1.10 -6.92
C ALA A 335 20.32 -0.19 -7.39
N SER A 336 20.87 0.63 -6.48
CA SER A 336 22.02 1.48 -6.78
C SER A 336 23.23 0.64 -7.19
N PHE A 337 23.57 -0.39 -6.42
CA PHE A 337 24.68 -1.29 -6.73
C PHE A 337 24.47 -2.02 -8.07
N ALA A 338 23.25 -2.47 -8.35
CA ALA A 338 22.95 -3.13 -9.61
C ALA A 338 23.06 -2.19 -10.83
N MET A 339 22.71 -0.90 -10.66
CA MET A 339 22.91 0.11 -11.69
C MET A 339 24.39 0.39 -11.92
N ASP A 340 25.18 0.50 -10.85
CA ASP A 340 26.64 0.67 -10.93
C ASP A 340 27.31 -0.53 -11.61
N LEU A 341 26.82 -1.74 -11.34
CA LEU A 341 27.33 -2.98 -11.96
C LEU A 341 27.06 -3.01 -13.47
N GLN A 342 25.99 -2.36 -13.94
CA GLN A 342 25.68 -2.22 -15.38
C GLN A 342 26.54 -1.12 -16.08
N GLY A 343 27.34 -0.37 -15.34
CA GLY A 343 28.13 0.73 -15.88
C GLY A 343 27.24 1.78 -16.59
N GLN A 344 27.58 2.13 -17.83
CA GLN A 344 26.79 3.10 -18.61
C GLN A 344 25.35 2.60 -18.91
N GLY A 345 25.13 1.30 -18.96
CA GLY A 345 23.80 0.71 -19.11
C GLY A 345 22.85 1.00 -17.95
N GLY A 346 23.39 1.26 -16.74
CA GLY A 346 22.63 1.54 -15.54
C GLY A 346 21.77 2.83 -15.59
N ILE A 347 22.05 3.76 -16.51
CA ILE A 347 21.25 4.98 -16.70
C ILE A 347 20.14 4.83 -17.74
N LEU A 348 20.09 3.70 -18.46
CA LEU A 348 19.10 3.49 -19.52
C LEU A 348 17.72 3.27 -18.91
N GLN A 349 16.74 3.98 -19.45
CA GLN A 349 15.33 3.81 -19.14
C GLN A 349 14.63 3.26 -20.38
N GLY A 350 13.85 2.24 -20.20
CA GLY A 350 13.07 1.62 -21.29
C GLY A 350 13.36 0.14 -21.40
N ASP A 351 12.30 -0.62 -21.52
CA ASP A 351 12.33 -2.09 -21.44
C ASP A 351 13.13 -2.75 -22.55
N GLN A 352 13.38 -2.05 -23.68
CA GLN A 352 14.02 -2.65 -24.87
C GLN A 352 15.55 -2.47 -24.85
N ASP A 353 16.05 -1.42 -24.20
CA ASP A 353 17.46 -1.04 -24.24
C ASP A 353 18.20 -1.32 -22.93
N ALA A 354 17.47 -1.40 -21.83
CA ALA A 354 18.05 -1.61 -20.50
C ALA A 354 18.07 -3.11 -20.13
N GLU A 355 19.20 -3.56 -19.59
CA GLU A 355 19.30 -4.90 -19.02
C GLU A 355 18.24 -5.13 -17.95
N MET A 356 17.77 -6.36 -17.81
CA MET A 356 16.72 -6.75 -16.86
C MET A 356 15.44 -5.88 -16.99
N ASN A 357 15.17 -5.33 -18.18
CA ASN A 357 14.00 -4.47 -18.48
C ASN A 357 13.94 -3.25 -17.56
N ALA A 358 15.05 -2.61 -17.27
CA ALA A 358 15.18 -1.47 -16.35
C ALA A 358 14.61 -1.70 -14.93
N ALA A 359 14.55 -2.94 -14.47
CA ALA A 359 13.94 -3.30 -13.20
C ALA A 359 14.64 -2.64 -12.00
N PHE A 360 15.99 -2.55 -12.03
CA PHE A 360 16.78 -1.90 -10.98
C PHE A 360 16.63 -0.37 -11.03
N GLN A 361 16.62 0.23 -12.21
CA GLN A 361 16.39 1.66 -12.39
C GLN A 361 15.01 2.07 -11.86
N ASN A 362 13.99 1.30 -12.20
CA ASN A 362 12.63 1.50 -11.68
C ASN A 362 12.58 1.36 -10.15
N GLN A 363 13.24 0.36 -9.58
CA GLN A 363 13.29 0.16 -8.13
C GLN A 363 14.03 1.31 -7.43
N TRP A 364 15.11 1.80 -8.00
CA TRP A 364 15.86 2.93 -7.46
C TRP A 364 14.99 4.18 -7.37
N MET A 365 14.24 4.49 -8.43
CA MET A 365 13.33 5.63 -8.48
C MET A 365 12.16 5.49 -7.48
N TRP A 366 11.67 4.28 -7.24
CA TRP A 366 10.58 4.00 -6.30
C TRP A 366 11.05 3.88 -4.84
N GLY A 367 12.28 3.50 -4.61
CA GLY A 367 12.81 3.19 -3.27
C GLY A 367 12.65 4.33 -2.28
N ALA A 368 12.87 5.58 -2.71
CA ALA A 368 12.69 6.76 -1.87
C ALA A 368 11.22 6.91 -1.41
N GLY A 369 10.26 6.75 -2.32
CA GLY A 369 8.83 6.79 -2.00
C GLY A 369 8.42 5.68 -1.06
N TYR A 370 8.96 4.47 -1.22
CA TYR A 370 8.68 3.33 -0.35
C TYR A 370 9.16 3.58 1.09
N ARG A 371 10.23 4.34 1.30
CA ARG A 371 10.73 4.70 2.64
C ARG A 371 9.87 5.75 3.35
N ILE A 372 9.00 6.44 2.61
CA ILE A 372 8.11 7.50 3.12
C ILE A 372 6.68 6.99 3.30
N ALA A 373 6.12 6.33 2.31
CA ALA A 373 4.73 5.88 2.27
C ALA A 373 4.45 4.80 3.33
N GLY A 374 3.22 4.75 3.86
CA GLY A 374 2.82 3.75 4.86
C GLY A 374 3.58 3.84 6.19
N GLY A 375 3.99 5.07 6.58
CA GLY A 375 4.86 5.37 7.71
C GLY A 375 6.33 5.46 7.31
N THR A 376 6.95 6.60 7.64
CA THR A 376 8.38 6.81 7.33
C THR A 376 9.28 5.87 8.16
N ASP A 377 10.52 5.66 7.71
CA ASP A 377 11.52 4.90 8.46
C ASP A 377 11.63 5.38 9.91
N GLU A 378 11.56 6.72 10.14
CA GLU A 378 11.66 7.33 11.46
C GLU A 378 10.43 7.00 12.32
N ILE A 379 9.22 7.11 11.77
CA ILE A 379 7.98 6.75 12.49
C ILE A 379 7.98 5.27 12.85
N LEU A 380 8.41 4.41 11.94
CA LEU A 380 8.47 2.98 12.20
C LEU A 380 9.52 2.63 13.26
N ARG A 381 10.68 3.31 13.25
CA ARG A 381 11.69 3.16 14.30
C ARG A 381 11.17 3.63 15.65
N ASN A 382 10.41 4.73 15.73
CA ASN A 382 9.76 5.16 16.96
C ASN A 382 8.75 4.12 17.47
N ILE A 383 7.97 3.52 16.58
CA ILE A 383 7.05 2.43 16.95
C ILE A 383 7.81 1.25 17.56
N VAL A 384 8.91 0.82 16.94
CA VAL A 384 9.72 -0.28 17.46
C VAL A 384 10.37 0.11 18.79
N SER A 385 10.94 1.32 18.92
CA SER A 385 11.59 1.77 20.16
C SER A 385 10.61 1.88 21.31
N GLU A 386 9.44 2.47 21.10
CA GLU A 386 8.44 2.72 22.13
C GLU A 386 7.63 1.46 22.49
N GLN A 387 7.19 0.69 21.48
CA GLN A 387 6.22 -0.39 21.70
C GLN A 387 6.83 -1.79 21.75
N VAL A 388 8.01 -2.01 21.15
CA VAL A 388 8.72 -3.31 21.20
C VAL A 388 9.79 -3.29 22.27
N LEU A 389 10.63 -2.23 22.28
CA LEU A 389 11.77 -2.13 23.21
C LEU A 389 11.37 -1.46 24.56
N GLY A 390 10.20 -0.85 24.65
CA GLY A 390 9.71 -0.19 25.88
C GLY A 390 10.48 1.09 26.22
N LEU A 391 11.13 1.74 25.25
CA LEU A 391 11.85 2.99 25.49
C LEU A 391 10.85 4.15 25.73
N PRO A 392 11.26 5.20 26.47
CA PRO A 392 10.39 6.34 26.73
C PRO A 392 9.93 7.04 25.45
N GLN A 393 8.68 7.48 25.45
CA GLN A 393 8.14 8.31 24.36
C GLN A 393 8.71 9.72 24.43
N ASP A 394 8.81 10.37 23.25
CA ASP A 394 9.14 11.78 23.17
C ASP A 394 8.10 12.65 23.90
N ILE A 395 8.55 13.81 24.37
CA ILE A 395 7.69 14.81 25.01
C ILE A 395 6.73 15.36 23.95
N ARG A 396 5.45 15.06 24.10
CA ARG A 396 4.39 15.49 23.19
C ARG A 396 3.64 16.69 23.77
N VAL A 397 4.08 17.89 23.46
CA VAL A 397 3.50 19.16 23.93
C VAL A 397 2.16 19.49 23.28
N ASP A 398 1.85 18.87 22.15
CA ASP A 398 0.71 19.16 21.26
C ASP A 398 -0.57 18.35 21.57
N LYS A 399 -0.48 17.34 22.45
CA LYS A 399 -1.57 16.36 22.67
C LYS A 399 -2.85 16.96 23.28
N LYS A 400 -2.71 17.99 24.13
CA LYS A 400 -3.81 18.57 24.91
C LYS A 400 -4.15 20.00 24.53
N VAL A 401 -3.39 20.58 23.61
CA VAL A 401 -3.57 21.96 23.14
C VAL A 401 -4.60 21.98 22.01
N PRO A 402 -5.52 22.98 21.97
CA PRO A 402 -6.39 23.20 20.83
C PRO A 402 -5.60 23.28 19.52
N PHE A 403 -6.12 22.67 18.46
CA PHE A 403 -5.39 22.61 17.19
C PHE A 403 -5.04 24.01 16.65
N ASN A 404 -5.97 24.98 16.77
CA ASN A 404 -5.75 26.35 16.32
C ASN A 404 -4.72 27.15 17.15
N GLU A 405 -4.22 26.59 18.26
CA GLU A 405 -3.18 27.18 19.11
C GLU A 405 -1.80 26.58 18.87
N LEU A 406 -1.72 25.49 18.08
CA LEU A 406 -0.46 24.85 17.78
C LEU A 406 0.43 25.72 16.85
N PRO A 407 1.76 25.71 17.03
CA PRO A 407 2.68 26.36 16.11
C PRO A 407 2.45 25.86 14.67
N GLY A 408 2.39 26.77 13.72
CA GLY A 408 2.14 26.41 12.32
C GLY A 408 0.67 26.10 11.97
N SER A 409 -0.28 26.23 12.90
CA SER A 409 -1.71 26.04 12.65
C SER A 409 -2.37 27.14 11.78
N GLY A 410 -1.59 28.08 11.21
CA GLY A 410 -2.08 29.13 10.31
C GLY A 410 -2.34 30.47 10.99
N ARG A 411 -2.01 30.66 12.27
CA ARG A 411 -1.93 32.00 12.86
C ARG A 411 -0.74 32.74 12.24
N LYS A 412 -1.06 33.88 11.58
CA LYS A 412 -0.07 34.90 11.23
C LYS A 412 0.34 35.66 12.48
#